data_068f0e7af42177a96646161b9be09e24
#
_entry.id   068f0e7af42177a96646161b9be09e24
#
_cell.length_a   1.000
_cell.length_b   1.000
_cell.length_c   1.000
_cell.angle_alpha   90.00
_cell.angle_beta   90.00
_cell.angle_gamma   90.00
#
_symmetry.space_group_name_H-M   'P 1'
#
loop_
_entity.id
_entity.type
_entity.pdbx_description
1 polymer ?
#
loop_
_entity_poly.entity_id
_entity_poly.type
_entity_poly.pdbx_seq_one_letter_code
_entity_poly.pdbx_strand_id
1 'polypeptide(L)'
;MSQDLVLQVRDLNVWYRPSGTIGRRKRRQVLHDVSFDLHRGEILGLVGESGSGKTTLARTILGFVPDYTGTITHFTKRPQMVFQDPASSLNPSRTVGWILAEPLRIYGKYGKEEIARRVDTAVRLQRKEIEDDSRLATQL
;
A
#
# COMPACT_ATOMS: atom_id res chain seq x y z
N MET A 1 -10.42 -22.84 16.45
CA MET A 1 -10.94 -21.49 16.08
C MET A 1 -10.04 -20.98 14.98
N SER A 2 -10.54 -20.97 13.75
CA SER A 2 -9.81 -20.41 12.61
C SER A 2 -9.77 -18.89 12.82
N GLN A 3 -8.64 -18.40 13.32
CA GLN A 3 -8.39 -16.95 13.36
C GLN A 3 -8.47 -16.47 11.90
N ASP A 4 -9.18 -15.38 11.66
CA ASP A 4 -9.41 -14.77 10.36
C ASP A 4 -8.08 -14.29 9.74
N LEU A 5 -7.31 -15.22 9.18
CA LEU A 5 -6.03 -14.95 8.53
C LEU A 5 -6.30 -14.11 7.27
N VAL A 6 -5.58 -13.00 7.12
CA VAL A 6 -5.70 -12.11 5.97
C VAL A 6 -4.50 -12.17 5.04
N LEU A 7 -3.31 -12.48 5.60
CA LEU A 7 -2.07 -12.65 4.85
C LEU A 7 -1.19 -13.71 5.53
N GLN A 8 -0.59 -14.56 4.74
CA GLN A 8 0.41 -15.51 5.17
C GLN A 8 1.65 -15.38 4.28
N VAL A 9 2.81 -15.26 4.89
CA VAL A 9 4.11 -15.23 4.23
C VAL A 9 4.96 -16.36 4.80
N ARG A 10 5.60 -17.15 3.93
CA ARG A 10 6.45 -18.29 4.32
C ARG A 10 7.74 -18.31 3.50
N ASP A 11 8.86 -18.37 4.20
CA ASP A 11 10.22 -18.56 3.68
C ASP A 11 10.54 -17.58 2.54
N LEU A 12 10.06 -16.32 2.67
CA LEU A 12 10.17 -15.31 1.63
C LEU A 12 11.60 -14.82 1.52
N ASN A 13 12.20 -15.05 0.38
CA ASN A 13 13.50 -14.55 -0.04
C ASN A 13 13.31 -13.66 -1.27
N VAL A 14 13.90 -12.45 -1.28
CA VAL A 14 13.71 -11.47 -2.35
C VAL A 14 15.04 -10.97 -2.86
N TRP A 15 15.15 -10.86 -4.19
CA TRP A 15 16.35 -10.35 -4.87
C TRP A 15 16.03 -9.12 -5.71
N TYR A 16 16.98 -8.22 -5.75
CA TYR A 16 16.97 -7.08 -6.66
C TYR A 16 17.99 -7.27 -7.78
N ARG A 17 17.54 -6.93 -8.99
CA ARG A 17 18.44 -6.74 -10.14
C ARG A 17 18.59 -5.24 -10.35
N PRO A 18 19.81 -4.68 -10.27
CA PRO A 18 20.01 -3.27 -10.58
C PRO A 18 19.61 -2.98 -12.03
N SER A 19 18.69 -2.04 -12.23
CA SER A 19 18.30 -1.56 -13.57
C SER A 19 19.46 -0.82 -14.24
N GLY A 20 19.65 -1.05 -15.53
CA GLY A 20 20.41 -0.12 -16.38
C GLY A 20 21.85 -0.47 -16.72
N THR A 21 22.25 -1.75 -16.74
CA THR A 21 23.56 -2.13 -17.30
C THR A 21 23.46 -3.40 -18.13
N ILE A 22 23.90 -3.33 -19.38
CA ILE A 22 24.22 -4.47 -20.24
C ILE A 22 25.42 -5.17 -19.61
N GLY A 23 25.19 -6.27 -18.87
CA GLY A 23 26.25 -7.05 -18.23
C GLY A 23 25.74 -7.80 -17.01
N ARG A 24 26.38 -8.95 -16.69
CA ARG A 24 26.06 -9.84 -15.55
C ARG A 24 26.28 -9.14 -14.19
N ARG A 25 25.39 -8.25 -13.75
CA ARG A 25 25.40 -7.80 -12.35
C ARG A 25 24.75 -8.86 -11.49
N LYS A 26 25.44 -9.24 -10.39
CA LYS A 26 24.98 -10.22 -9.39
C LYS A 26 23.65 -9.74 -8.82
N ARG A 27 22.65 -10.64 -8.80
CA ARG A 27 21.44 -10.49 -8.00
C ARG A 27 21.85 -10.23 -6.55
N ARG A 28 21.30 -9.20 -5.94
CA ARG A 28 21.51 -8.92 -4.52
C ARG A 28 20.29 -9.36 -3.75
N GLN A 29 20.46 -10.26 -2.81
CA GLN A 29 19.41 -10.64 -1.89
C GLN A 29 19.17 -9.52 -0.89
N VAL A 30 17.92 -9.19 -0.66
CA VAL A 30 17.46 -8.09 0.20
C VAL A 30 16.64 -8.60 1.35
N LEU A 31 15.86 -9.65 1.15
CA LEU A 31 15.11 -10.33 2.22
C LEU A 31 15.57 -11.79 2.30
N HIS A 32 15.67 -12.29 3.54
CA HIS A 32 16.14 -13.61 3.89
C HIS A 32 15.13 -14.29 4.80
N ASP A 33 14.52 -15.38 4.34
CA ASP A 33 13.65 -16.30 5.10
C ASP A 33 12.58 -15.61 5.97
N VAL A 34 11.88 -14.61 5.39
CA VAL A 34 10.85 -13.89 6.12
C VAL A 34 9.56 -14.70 6.15
N SER A 35 9.08 -14.97 7.38
CA SER A 35 7.82 -15.70 7.59
C SER A 35 6.99 -15.00 8.67
N PHE A 36 5.70 -14.76 8.40
CA PHE A 36 4.75 -14.22 9.38
C PHE A 36 3.31 -14.45 8.92
N ASP A 37 2.41 -14.29 9.86
CA ASP A 37 0.96 -14.27 9.65
C ASP A 37 0.39 -12.92 10.05
N LEU A 38 -0.66 -12.48 9.37
CA LEU A 38 -1.42 -11.28 9.72
C LEU A 38 -2.90 -11.66 9.78
N HIS A 39 -3.55 -11.29 10.88
CA HIS A 39 -4.94 -11.60 11.15
C HIS A 39 -5.83 -10.37 10.98
N ARG A 40 -7.12 -10.60 10.84
CA ARG A 40 -8.11 -9.53 10.71
C ARG A 40 -8.12 -8.65 11.97
N GLY A 41 -8.05 -7.33 11.77
CA GLY A 41 -8.01 -6.36 12.87
C GLY A 41 -6.65 -6.24 13.57
N GLU A 42 -5.64 -7.00 13.13
CA GLU A 42 -4.28 -6.91 13.64
C GLU A 42 -3.50 -5.79 12.95
N ILE A 43 -2.61 -5.14 13.71
CA ILE A 43 -1.62 -4.18 13.22
C ILE A 43 -0.24 -4.79 13.46
N LEU A 44 0.47 -5.14 12.37
CA LEU A 44 1.83 -5.64 12.43
C LEU A 44 2.82 -4.51 12.16
N GLY A 45 3.62 -4.15 13.17
CA GLY A 45 4.69 -3.16 13.05
C GLY A 45 5.94 -3.75 12.42
N LEU A 46 6.46 -3.11 11.37
CA LEU A 46 7.71 -3.48 10.72
C LEU A 46 8.79 -2.44 11.01
N VAL A 47 9.74 -2.80 11.89
CA VAL A 47 10.80 -1.91 12.38
C VAL A 47 12.16 -2.35 11.85
N GLY A 48 13.05 -1.40 11.64
CA GLY A 48 14.43 -1.66 11.19
C GLY A 48 15.07 -0.40 10.60
N GLU A 49 16.37 -0.43 10.40
CA GLU A 49 17.17 0.67 9.85
C GLU A 49 16.79 1.01 8.40
N SER A 50 17.22 2.18 7.93
CA SER A 50 17.08 2.53 6.52
C SER A 50 17.82 1.52 5.65
N GLY A 51 17.17 1.04 4.58
CA GLY A 51 17.73 0.01 3.70
C GLY A 51 17.59 -1.42 4.18
N SER A 52 16.96 -1.70 5.33
CA SER A 52 16.75 -3.06 5.85
C SER A 52 15.75 -3.92 5.06
N GLY A 53 15.10 -3.38 4.03
CA GLY A 53 14.19 -4.14 3.17
C GLY A 53 12.70 -3.97 3.47
N LYS A 54 12.28 -3.11 4.42
CA LYS A 54 10.87 -2.88 4.77
C LYS A 54 9.98 -2.56 3.56
N THR A 55 10.42 -1.59 2.76
CA THR A 55 9.69 -1.20 1.54
C THR A 55 9.71 -2.32 0.49
N THR A 56 10.80 -3.09 0.42
CA THR A 56 10.90 -4.25 -0.46
C THR A 56 9.88 -5.31 -0.06
N LEU A 57 9.76 -5.62 1.24
CA LEU A 57 8.76 -6.57 1.74
C LEU A 57 7.34 -6.14 1.36
N ALA A 58 6.96 -4.90 1.66
CA ALA A 58 5.64 -4.38 1.33
C ALA A 58 5.35 -4.45 -0.19
N ARG A 59 6.32 -4.05 -1.02
CA ARG A 59 6.19 -4.12 -2.49
C ARG A 59 6.11 -5.55 -3.01
N THR A 60 6.85 -6.49 -2.42
CA THR A 60 6.80 -7.91 -2.82
C THR A 60 5.44 -8.51 -2.49
N ILE A 61 4.91 -8.26 -1.30
CA ILE A 61 3.58 -8.70 -0.88
C ILE A 61 2.50 -8.19 -1.85
N LEU A 62 2.65 -6.98 -2.36
CA LEU A 62 1.71 -6.38 -3.32
C LEU A 62 1.96 -6.79 -4.79
N GLY A 63 2.96 -7.65 -5.04
CA GLY A 63 3.27 -8.14 -6.38
C GLY A 63 4.08 -7.19 -7.26
N PHE A 64 4.62 -6.09 -6.72
CA PHE A 64 5.47 -5.16 -7.48
C PHE A 64 6.90 -5.67 -7.69
N VAL A 65 7.36 -6.64 -6.89
CA VAL A 65 8.68 -7.26 -7.00
C VAL A 65 8.50 -8.74 -7.32
N PRO A 66 8.73 -9.17 -8.57
CA PRO A 66 8.47 -10.55 -8.99
C PRO A 66 9.62 -11.52 -8.71
N ASP A 67 10.83 -11.02 -8.38
CA ASP A 67 12.04 -11.85 -8.20
C ASP A 67 12.16 -12.31 -6.74
N TYR A 68 11.34 -13.29 -6.36
CA TYR A 68 11.33 -13.86 -5.02
C TYR A 68 11.12 -15.38 -5.05
N THR A 69 11.43 -16.04 -3.93
CA THR A 69 11.04 -17.43 -3.60
C THR A 69 10.31 -17.44 -2.27
N GLY A 70 9.66 -18.56 -1.95
CA GLY A 70 8.76 -18.67 -0.82
C GLY A 70 7.30 -18.51 -1.25
N THR A 71 6.41 -18.35 -0.28
CA THR A 71 4.96 -18.28 -0.55
C THR A 71 4.34 -17.05 0.07
N ILE A 72 3.52 -16.34 -0.70
CA ILE A 72 2.66 -15.25 -0.24
C ILE A 72 1.22 -15.63 -0.57
N THR A 73 0.41 -15.79 0.47
CA THR A 73 -1.01 -16.15 0.33
C THR A 73 -1.89 -15.03 0.87
N HIS A 74 -2.70 -14.45 0.01
CA HIS A 74 -3.71 -13.46 0.37
C HIS A 74 -5.07 -14.14 0.58
N PHE A 75 -5.65 -13.98 1.74
CA PHE A 75 -7.01 -14.44 2.05
C PHE A 75 -8.04 -13.33 1.89
N THR A 76 -7.57 -12.11 1.62
CA THR A 76 -8.40 -10.94 1.31
C THR A 76 -8.21 -10.49 -0.13
N LYS A 77 -9.25 -9.87 -0.68
CA LYS A 77 -9.18 -9.29 -2.03
C LYS A 77 -8.62 -7.87 -1.94
N ARG A 78 -7.74 -7.50 -2.88
CA ARG A 78 -7.27 -6.13 -3.13
C ARG A 78 -6.50 -5.50 -1.96
N PRO A 79 -5.32 -6.01 -1.60
CA PRO A 79 -4.46 -5.33 -0.66
C PRO A 79 -4.13 -3.92 -1.19
N GLN A 80 -4.03 -2.94 -0.28
CA GLN A 80 -3.79 -1.54 -0.60
C GLN A 80 -2.46 -1.09 0.00
N MET A 81 -1.83 -0.09 -0.62
CA MET A 81 -0.61 0.52 -0.11
C MET A 81 -0.79 2.04 -0.02
N VAL A 82 -0.42 2.59 1.12
CA VAL A 82 -0.21 4.03 1.29
C VAL A 82 1.28 4.31 1.12
N PHE A 83 1.64 5.15 0.14
CA PHE A 83 3.03 5.50 -0.12
C PHE A 83 3.53 6.55 0.87
N GLN A 84 4.84 6.57 1.11
CA GLN A 84 5.49 7.52 2.01
C GLN A 84 5.31 8.99 1.56
N ASP A 85 5.25 9.21 0.26
CA ASP A 85 4.90 10.49 -0.36
C ASP A 85 3.63 10.29 -1.21
N PRO A 86 2.43 10.52 -0.64
CA PRO A 86 1.18 10.35 -1.36
C PRO A 86 1.02 11.32 -2.51
N ALA A 87 1.61 12.53 -2.42
CA ALA A 87 1.48 13.55 -3.44
C ALA A 87 2.12 13.13 -4.77
N SER A 88 3.28 12.44 -4.72
CA SER A 88 3.95 11.91 -5.92
C SER A 88 3.15 10.79 -6.61
N SER A 89 2.20 10.18 -5.92
CA SER A 89 1.32 9.14 -6.47
C SER A 89 0.13 9.70 -7.24
N LEU A 90 -0.15 11.00 -7.09
CA LEU A 90 -1.27 11.65 -7.75
C LEU A 90 -0.85 12.13 -9.15
N ASN A 91 -1.75 11.94 -10.12
CA ASN A 91 -1.53 12.46 -11.47
C ASN A 91 -1.77 13.98 -11.49
N PRO A 92 -0.72 14.82 -11.68
CA PRO A 92 -0.84 16.28 -11.63
C PRO A 92 -1.70 16.86 -12.76
N SER A 93 -1.92 16.10 -13.83
CA SER A 93 -2.77 16.49 -14.96
C SER A 93 -4.26 16.29 -14.69
N ARG A 94 -4.64 15.79 -13.52
CA ARG A 94 -6.03 15.48 -13.17
C ARG A 94 -6.49 16.27 -11.95
N THR A 95 -7.77 16.57 -11.91
CA THR A 95 -8.38 17.19 -10.73
C THR A 95 -8.49 16.19 -9.58
N VAL A 96 -8.49 16.67 -8.34
CA VAL A 96 -8.71 15.82 -7.13
C VAL A 96 -10.00 15.03 -7.25
N GLY A 97 -11.09 15.65 -7.70
CA GLY A 97 -12.37 14.95 -7.89
C GLY A 97 -12.29 13.83 -8.91
N TRP A 98 -11.49 13.99 -9.98
CA TRP A 98 -11.27 12.92 -10.96
C TRP A 98 -10.51 11.74 -10.34
N ILE A 99 -9.42 12.02 -9.59
CA ILE A 99 -8.58 11.02 -8.92
C ILE A 99 -9.38 10.22 -7.90
N LEU A 100 -10.20 10.90 -7.08
CA LEU A 100 -11.07 10.24 -6.11
C LEU A 100 -12.19 9.40 -6.75
N ALA A 101 -12.65 9.80 -7.92
CA ALA A 101 -13.67 9.07 -8.67
C ALA A 101 -13.12 7.83 -9.38
N GLU A 102 -11.83 7.78 -9.70
CA GLU A 102 -11.22 6.72 -10.52
C GLU A 102 -11.38 5.32 -9.89
N PRO A 103 -11.04 5.08 -8.61
CA PRO A 103 -11.26 3.79 -7.96
C PRO A 103 -12.73 3.37 -7.96
N LEU A 104 -13.65 4.32 -7.78
CA LEU A 104 -15.07 4.03 -7.80
C LEU A 104 -15.58 3.62 -9.19
N ARG A 105 -14.97 4.15 -10.25
CA ARG A 105 -15.27 3.76 -11.64
C ARG A 105 -14.74 2.38 -11.98
N ILE A 106 -13.50 2.08 -11.54
CA ILE A 106 -12.80 0.83 -11.88
C ILE A 106 -13.35 -0.34 -11.07
N TYR A 107 -13.55 -0.16 -9.78
CA TYR A 107 -13.88 -1.26 -8.86
C TYR A 107 -15.32 -1.29 -8.39
N GLY A 108 -16.04 -0.19 -8.49
CA GLY A 108 -17.41 -0.06 -8.06
C GLY A 108 -18.40 -0.23 -9.21
N LYS A 109 -19.56 -0.77 -8.91
CA LYS A 109 -20.71 -0.80 -9.83
C LYS A 109 -21.64 0.40 -9.57
N TYR A 110 -21.06 1.60 -9.51
CA TYR A 110 -21.75 2.82 -9.14
C TYR A 110 -22.11 3.65 -10.37
N GLY A 111 -23.33 4.20 -10.39
CA GLY A 111 -23.72 5.20 -11.36
C GLY A 111 -23.01 6.54 -11.16
N LYS A 112 -23.06 7.43 -12.17
CA LYS A 112 -22.38 8.74 -12.15
C LYS A 112 -22.75 9.60 -10.94
N GLU A 113 -24.03 9.65 -10.57
CA GLU A 113 -24.54 10.44 -9.43
C GLU A 113 -24.02 9.90 -8.08
N GLU A 114 -24.01 8.59 -7.93
CA GLU A 114 -23.49 7.95 -6.73
C GLU A 114 -21.98 8.18 -6.57
N ILE A 115 -21.22 8.13 -7.65
CA ILE A 115 -19.79 8.46 -7.65
C ILE A 115 -19.57 9.91 -7.20
N ALA A 116 -20.33 10.85 -7.77
CA ALA A 116 -20.25 12.27 -7.41
C ALA A 116 -20.54 12.49 -5.91
N ARG A 117 -21.59 11.87 -5.38
CA ARG A 117 -21.97 11.94 -3.97
C ARG A 117 -20.88 11.38 -3.05
N ARG A 118 -20.28 10.24 -3.39
CA ARG A 118 -19.20 9.61 -2.60
C ARG A 118 -17.94 10.46 -2.60
N VAL A 119 -17.58 11.04 -3.73
CA VAL A 119 -16.43 11.95 -3.84
C VAL A 119 -16.66 13.21 -2.98
N ASP A 120 -17.83 13.83 -3.07
CA ASP A 120 -18.17 15.01 -2.26
C ASP A 120 -18.11 14.68 -0.75
N THR A 121 -18.64 13.55 -0.34
CA THR A 121 -18.59 13.10 1.06
C THR A 121 -17.14 12.90 1.52
N ALA A 122 -16.29 12.27 0.73
CA ALA A 122 -14.88 12.05 1.08
C ALA A 122 -14.12 13.38 1.24
N VAL A 123 -14.34 14.33 0.34
CA VAL A 123 -13.72 15.66 0.42
C VAL A 123 -14.18 16.45 1.66
N ARG A 124 -15.46 16.37 2.02
CA ARG A 124 -15.99 17.03 3.21
C ARG A 124 -15.43 16.46 4.51
N LEU A 125 -15.31 15.13 4.60
CA LEU A 125 -14.74 14.47 5.78
C LEU A 125 -13.27 14.90 5.99
N GLN A 126 -12.46 14.92 4.94
CA GLN A 126 -11.06 15.35 5.01
C GLN A 126 -10.91 16.82 5.42
N ARG A 127 -11.77 17.69 4.91
CA ARG A 127 -11.76 19.10 5.33
C ARG A 127 -12.07 19.28 6.80
N LYS A 128 -13.02 18.52 7.33
CA LYS A 128 -13.39 18.57 8.74
C LYS A 128 -12.23 18.11 9.64
N GLU A 129 -11.54 17.01 9.29
CA GLU A 129 -10.37 16.55 10.02
C GLU A 129 -9.27 17.61 10.07
N ILE A 130 -8.95 18.26 8.93
CA ILE A 130 -7.93 19.32 8.86
C ILE A 130 -8.33 20.52 9.72
N GLU A 131 -9.60 20.91 9.74
CA GLU A 131 -10.10 22.01 10.57
C GLU A 131 -10.02 21.68 12.05
N ASP A 132 -10.35 20.46 12.45
CA ASP A 132 -10.30 20.01 13.84
C ASP A 132 -8.83 19.91 14.33
N ASP A 133 -7.91 19.39 13.52
CA ASP A 133 -6.47 19.33 13.83
C ASP A 133 -5.85 20.74 13.95
N SER A 134 -6.22 21.67 13.08
CA SER A 134 -5.72 23.05 13.14
C SER A 134 -6.22 23.80 14.38
N ARG A 135 -7.42 23.51 14.89
CA ARG A 135 -7.94 24.08 16.14
C ARG A 135 -7.18 23.54 17.36
N LEU A 136 -6.85 22.24 17.37
CA LEU A 136 -6.05 21.63 18.44
C LEU A 136 -4.63 22.21 18.48
N ALA A 137 -3.99 22.44 17.34
CA ALA A 137 -2.65 23.03 17.24
C ALA A 137 -2.61 24.50 17.69
N THR A 138 -3.75 25.21 17.68
CA THR A 138 -3.83 26.63 18.13
C THR A 138 -4.06 26.75 19.66
N GLN A 139 -4.35 25.65 20.35
CA GLN A 139 -4.57 25.59 21.80
C GLN A 139 -3.34 25.15 22.61
N LEU A 140 -2.24 24.84 21.96
CA LEU A 140 -0.92 24.52 22.54
C LEU A 140 0.03 25.69 22.46
#